data_30517ec165451db403b52baf334d1e80
#
_entry.id   30517ec165451db403b52baf334d1e80
#
_cell.length_a   1.000
_cell.length_b   1.000
_cell.length_c   1.000
_cell.angle_alpha   90.00
_cell.angle_beta   90.00
_cell.angle_gamma   90.00
#
_symmetry.space_group_name_H-M   'P 1'
#
loop_
_entity.id
_entity.type
_entity.pdbx_description
1 polymer ?
#
loop_
_entity_poly.entity_id
_entity_poly.type
_entity_poly.pdbx_seq_one_letter_code
_entity_poly.pdbx_strand_id
1 'polypeptide(L)'
;MKRIAKFHTVGACAAFALNTYAQEKIDSVYCQKNQTVYQLRYKNESKTGEFTPETFAAWRNVFMNCPTQSKNMYYPHGTTMFSTLYKKEKDAAKKKAYLDTIMMIYDKRIASFGEESNYIGKKGADLYLLDNSQYAQAYEYCRKSVDAMGNNAEPKTMYVCMQTAVTKFQKKEMEKGDVILLYQKIRDVFDFNMAKYKDNEKKYTPFEKILPTIDQLFLSIKPDCNDLIALFEPQFNANPTDAELLK
;
A
#
# COMPACT_ATOMS: atom_id res chain seq x y z
N MET A 1 -21.38 46.87 64.91
CA MET A 1 -22.52 46.29 64.19
C MET A 1 -22.13 46.16 62.70
N LYS A 2 -21.77 44.96 62.24
CA LYS A 2 -21.36 44.72 60.86
C LYS A 2 -22.55 44.07 60.13
N ARG A 3 -23.04 44.72 59.08
CA ARG A 3 -24.08 44.18 58.20
C ARG A 3 -23.42 43.27 57.16
N ILE A 4 -23.81 42.02 57.12
CA ILE A 4 -23.41 41.04 56.13
C ILE A 4 -24.37 41.13 54.95
N ALA A 5 -23.89 41.52 53.77
CA ALA A 5 -24.64 41.53 52.53
C ALA A 5 -24.61 40.11 51.95
N LYS A 6 -25.81 39.51 51.77
CA LYS A 6 -25.95 38.25 51.06
C LYS A 6 -25.99 38.53 49.55
N PHE A 7 -24.97 38.04 48.85
CA PHE A 7 -24.98 37.95 47.37
C PHE A 7 -25.77 36.72 46.94
N HIS A 8 -26.86 36.94 46.21
CA HIS A 8 -27.60 35.89 45.53
C HIS A 8 -26.96 35.72 44.15
N THR A 9 -26.21 34.66 43.93
CA THR A 9 -25.76 34.24 42.61
C THR A 9 -26.93 33.52 41.88
N VAL A 10 -27.49 34.20 40.90
CA VAL A 10 -28.41 33.62 39.97
C VAL A 10 -27.62 32.79 38.96
N GLY A 11 -27.65 31.46 39.10
CA GLY A 11 -27.04 30.56 38.16
C GLY A 11 -27.86 30.51 36.87
N ALA A 12 -27.37 31.11 35.81
CA ALA A 12 -27.91 30.92 34.46
C ALA A 12 -27.47 29.56 33.95
N CYS A 13 -28.33 28.55 34.03
CA CYS A 13 -28.20 27.31 33.28
C CYS A 13 -28.40 27.62 31.80
N ALA A 14 -27.30 27.84 31.08
CA ALA A 14 -27.34 27.83 29.63
C ALA A 14 -27.61 26.38 29.19
N ALA A 15 -28.84 26.09 28.80
CA ALA A 15 -29.21 24.86 28.14
C ALA A 15 -28.54 24.85 26.77
N PHE A 16 -27.40 24.15 26.66
CA PHE A 16 -26.85 23.73 25.36
C PHE A 16 -27.88 22.80 24.74
N ALA A 17 -28.70 23.33 23.84
CA ALA A 17 -29.47 22.52 22.92
C ALA A 17 -28.47 21.77 22.04
N LEU A 18 -28.17 20.55 22.41
CA LEU A 18 -27.51 19.59 21.54
C LEU A 18 -28.46 19.35 20.37
N ASN A 19 -28.21 20.02 19.25
CA ASN A 19 -28.75 19.64 17.98
C ASN A 19 -28.25 18.21 17.69
N THR A 20 -28.98 17.24 18.19
CA THR A 20 -28.90 15.85 17.70
C THR A 20 -29.48 15.89 16.30
N TYR A 21 -28.66 16.21 15.31
CA TYR A 21 -28.93 15.74 13.95
C TYR A 21 -29.16 14.24 14.10
N ALA A 22 -30.37 13.80 13.80
CA ALA A 22 -30.71 12.39 13.77
C ALA A 22 -29.70 11.75 12.80
N GLN A 23 -28.72 11.05 13.36
CA GLN A 23 -27.76 10.27 12.57
C GLN A 23 -28.63 9.19 11.94
N GLU A 24 -28.89 9.36 10.63
CA GLU A 24 -29.69 8.42 9.85
C GLU A 24 -29.12 7.03 10.15
N LYS A 25 -29.97 6.14 10.67
CA LYS A 25 -29.53 4.82 11.11
C LYS A 25 -28.97 4.11 9.88
N ILE A 26 -27.65 4.04 9.80
CA ILE A 26 -26.95 3.39 8.70
C ILE A 26 -27.24 1.89 8.83
N ASP A 27 -28.22 1.44 8.09
CA ASP A 27 -28.62 0.05 8.02
C ASP A 27 -28.06 -0.65 6.78
N SER A 28 -28.30 -1.93 6.68
CA SER A 28 -27.84 -2.74 5.55
C SER A 28 -28.47 -2.31 4.21
N VAL A 29 -29.70 -1.77 4.24
CA VAL A 29 -30.44 -1.32 3.06
C VAL A 29 -29.80 -0.04 2.51
N TYR A 30 -29.48 0.91 3.39
CA TYR A 30 -28.75 2.12 3.02
C TYR A 30 -27.42 1.78 2.34
N CYS A 31 -26.64 0.89 2.95
CA CYS A 31 -25.33 0.48 2.40
C CYS A 31 -25.47 -0.23 1.06
N GLN A 32 -26.42 -1.15 0.93
CA GLN A 32 -26.66 -1.88 -0.32
C GLN A 32 -27.06 -0.95 -1.46
N LYS A 33 -27.97 0.01 -1.20
CA LYS A 33 -28.41 1.00 -2.20
C LYS A 33 -27.25 1.88 -2.67
N ASN A 34 -26.51 2.48 -1.73
CA ASN A 34 -25.39 3.36 -2.08
C ASN A 34 -24.26 2.59 -2.79
N GLN A 35 -23.99 1.35 -2.37
CA GLN A 35 -23.04 0.48 -3.03
C GLN A 35 -23.42 0.18 -4.47
N THR A 36 -24.69 -0.14 -4.73
CA THR A 36 -25.19 -0.41 -6.09
C THR A 36 -25.03 0.79 -7.00
N VAL A 37 -25.42 1.98 -6.53
CA VAL A 37 -25.25 3.24 -7.28
C VAL A 37 -23.78 3.51 -7.57
N TYR A 38 -22.93 3.37 -6.58
CA TYR A 38 -21.49 3.57 -6.74
C TYR A 38 -20.88 2.58 -7.74
N GLN A 39 -21.16 1.29 -7.60
CA GLN A 39 -20.59 0.25 -8.47
C GLN A 39 -21.00 0.44 -9.93
N LEU A 40 -22.25 0.82 -10.18
CA LEU A 40 -22.73 1.09 -11.53
C LEU A 40 -21.97 2.25 -12.19
N ARG A 41 -21.78 3.36 -11.46
CA ARG A 41 -21.00 4.51 -11.92
C ARG A 41 -19.54 4.14 -12.17
N TYR A 42 -18.90 3.52 -11.18
CA TYR A 42 -17.51 3.10 -11.28
C TYR A 42 -17.26 2.15 -12.47
N LYS A 43 -18.14 1.17 -12.69
CA LYS A 43 -18.04 0.23 -13.81
C LYS A 43 -18.02 0.93 -15.18
N ASN A 44 -18.76 2.01 -15.32
CA ASN A 44 -18.82 2.77 -16.55
C ASN A 44 -17.62 3.71 -16.72
N GLU A 45 -17.28 4.47 -15.68
CA GLU A 45 -16.25 5.50 -15.71
C GLU A 45 -14.82 4.93 -15.66
N SER A 46 -14.63 3.77 -15.03
CA SER A 46 -13.31 3.10 -14.97
C SER A 46 -12.78 2.67 -16.36
N LYS A 47 -13.66 2.54 -17.35
CA LYS A 47 -13.26 2.19 -18.73
C LYS A 47 -12.48 3.31 -19.40
N THR A 48 -12.81 4.57 -19.09
CA THR A 48 -12.14 5.77 -19.62
C THR A 48 -11.10 6.33 -18.65
N GLY A 49 -11.17 5.96 -17.37
CA GLY A 49 -10.37 6.57 -16.31
C GLY A 49 -10.78 8.00 -15.99
N GLU A 50 -12.00 8.41 -16.39
CA GLU A 50 -12.58 9.73 -16.09
C GLU A 50 -13.70 9.57 -15.08
N PHE A 51 -13.37 9.88 -13.82
CA PHE A 51 -14.30 9.76 -12.70
C PHE A 51 -14.96 11.10 -12.41
N THR A 52 -16.31 11.08 -12.37
CA THR A 52 -17.10 12.27 -12.08
C THR A 52 -17.14 12.59 -10.57
N PRO A 53 -17.41 13.87 -10.18
CA PRO A 53 -17.61 14.23 -8.77
C PRO A 53 -18.68 13.38 -8.07
N GLU A 54 -19.74 13.00 -8.79
CA GLU A 54 -20.82 12.15 -8.28
C GLU A 54 -20.32 10.74 -7.94
N THR A 55 -19.40 10.20 -8.73
CA THR A 55 -18.79 8.88 -8.44
C THR A 55 -17.91 8.94 -7.20
N PHE A 56 -17.11 10.00 -7.04
CA PHE A 56 -16.36 10.24 -5.81
C PHE A 56 -17.28 10.41 -4.59
N ALA A 57 -18.37 11.16 -4.72
CA ALA A 57 -19.34 11.35 -3.64
C ALA A 57 -20.02 10.02 -3.25
N ALA A 58 -20.45 9.24 -4.23
CA ALA A 58 -21.05 7.93 -4.00
C ALA A 58 -20.06 6.95 -3.36
N TRP A 59 -18.81 6.91 -3.85
CA TRP A 59 -17.73 6.11 -3.24
C TRP A 59 -17.49 6.54 -1.79
N ARG A 60 -17.35 7.84 -1.53
CA ARG A 60 -17.10 8.38 -0.20
C ARG A 60 -18.20 8.02 0.78
N ASN A 61 -19.45 8.07 0.35
CA ASN A 61 -20.61 7.70 1.16
C ASN A 61 -20.50 6.25 1.66
N VAL A 62 -20.21 5.31 0.76
CA VAL A 62 -20.03 3.91 1.12
C VAL A 62 -18.75 3.70 1.93
N PHE A 63 -17.66 4.34 1.53
CA PHE A 63 -16.36 4.24 2.20
C PHE A 63 -16.43 4.69 3.66
N MET A 64 -17.13 5.79 3.94
CA MET A 64 -17.22 6.33 5.30
C MET A 64 -18.20 5.57 6.18
N ASN A 65 -19.31 5.12 5.61
CA ASN A 65 -20.45 4.64 6.38
C ASN A 65 -20.61 3.11 6.35
N CYS A 66 -20.07 2.42 5.33
CA CYS A 66 -20.30 0.99 5.10
C CYS A 66 -19.00 0.18 4.99
N PRO A 67 -18.08 0.24 5.97
CA PRO A 67 -16.74 -0.32 5.84
C PRO A 67 -16.71 -1.84 5.66
N THR A 68 -17.68 -2.57 6.19
CA THR A 68 -17.72 -4.04 6.16
C THR A 68 -18.47 -4.62 4.97
N GLN A 69 -19.12 -3.80 4.15
CA GLN A 69 -20.01 -4.29 3.08
C GLN A 69 -19.26 -4.72 1.81
N SER A 70 -18.10 -4.13 1.49
CA SER A 70 -17.35 -4.50 0.30
C SER A 70 -15.86 -4.14 0.36
N LYS A 71 -15.02 -5.15 0.38
CA LYS A 71 -13.56 -5.02 0.32
C LYS A 71 -13.08 -4.29 -0.95
N ASN A 72 -13.74 -4.51 -2.08
CA ASN A 72 -13.34 -3.96 -3.37
C ASN A 72 -13.42 -2.45 -3.46
N MET A 73 -14.35 -1.82 -2.71
CA MET A 73 -14.46 -0.37 -2.72
C MET A 73 -13.32 0.34 -2.02
N TYR A 74 -12.72 -0.30 -1.03
CA TYR A 74 -11.65 0.33 -0.27
C TYR A 74 -10.35 0.31 -1.03
N TYR A 75 -9.92 -0.88 -1.45
CA TYR A 75 -8.60 -1.04 -2.00
C TYR A 75 -8.53 -0.76 -3.50
N PRO A 76 -9.06 -1.58 -4.41
CA PRO A 76 -8.80 -1.39 -5.85
C PRO A 76 -9.47 -0.15 -6.45
N HIS A 77 -10.70 0.15 -6.02
CA HIS A 77 -11.45 1.25 -6.63
C HIS A 77 -11.01 2.61 -6.09
N GLY A 78 -10.95 2.76 -4.76
CA GLY A 78 -10.54 4.02 -4.14
C GLY A 78 -9.12 4.40 -4.52
N THR A 79 -8.17 3.48 -4.38
CA THR A 79 -6.77 3.76 -4.76
C THR A 79 -6.63 4.04 -6.25
N THR A 80 -7.36 3.33 -7.13
CA THR A 80 -7.36 3.59 -8.57
C THR A 80 -7.87 4.99 -8.90
N MET A 81 -9.01 5.38 -8.34
CA MET A 81 -9.62 6.69 -8.58
C MET A 81 -8.68 7.82 -8.15
N PHE A 82 -8.16 7.77 -6.92
CA PHE A 82 -7.27 8.81 -6.40
C PHE A 82 -5.88 8.79 -7.05
N SER A 83 -5.35 7.63 -7.44
CA SER A 83 -4.11 7.56 -8.23
C SER A 83 -4.27 8.20 -9.61
N THR A 84 -5.44 8.08 -10.23
CA THR A 84 -5.75 8.74 -11.50
C THR A 84 -5.79 10.26 -11.34
N LEU A 85 -6.40 10.77 -10.27
CA LEU A 85 -6.38 12.20 -9.95
C LEU A 85 -4.95 12.68 -9.67
N TYR A 86 -4.19 11.96 -8.86
CA TYR A 86 -2.80 12.27 -8.52
C TYR A 86 -1.93 12.46 -9.78
N LYS A 87 -2.05 11.55 -10.74
CA LYS A 87 -1.26 11.58 -11.98
C LYS A 87 -1.61 12.75 -12.89
N LYS A 88 -2.87 13.18 -12.90
CA LYS A 88 -3.36 14.30 -13.71
C LYS A 88 -3.13 15.67 -13.05
N GLU A 89 -2.98 15.71 -11.72
CA GLU A 89 -2.88 16.94 -10.96
C GLU A 89 -1.49 17.59 -11.10
N LYS A 90 -1.46 18.92 -11.18
CA LYS A 90 -0.23 19.72 -11.23
C LYS A 90 0.03 20.48 -9.93
N ASP A 91 -1.02 20.79 -9.18
CA ASP A 91 -0.92 21.45 -7.90
C ASP A 91 -0.36 20.52 -6.83
N ALA A 92 0.76 20.91 -6.22
CA ALA A 92 1.48 20.08 -5.25
C ALA A 92 0.65 19.78 -3.99
N ALA A 93 -0.16 20.74 -3.51
CA ALA A 93 -0.96 20.55 -2.33
C ALA A 93 -2.11 19.57 -2.58
N LYS A 94 -2.74 19.64 -3.76
CA LYS A 94 -3.77 18.69 -4.17
C LYS A 94 -3.19 17.30 -4.41
N LYS A 95 -2.02 17.19 -5.06
CA LYS A 95 -1.32 15.91 -5.20
C LYS A 95 -1.07 15.27 -3.85
N LYS A 96 -0.55 16.03 -2.88
CA LYS A 96 -0.36 15.55 -1.52
C LYS A 96 -1.66 15.06 -0.90
N ALA A 97 -2.75 15.81 -1.01
CA ALA A 97 -4.05 15.42 -0.46
C ALA A 97 -4.59 14.11 -1.09
N TYR A 98 -4.37 13.89 -2.39
CA TYR A 98 -4.73 12.63 -3.04
C TYR A 98 -3.86 11.46 -2.55
N LEU A 99 -2.55 11.68 -2.38
CA LEU A 99 -1.65 10.66 -1.82
C LEU A 99 -2.04 10.30 -0.39
N ASP A 100 -2.29 11.29 0.46
CA ASP A 100 -2.75 11.10 1.85
C ASP A 100 -4.06 10.31 1.89
N THR A 101 -4.97 10.57 0.93
CA THR A 101 -6.22 9.81 0.80
C THR A 101 -5.96 8.35 0.43
N ILE A 102 -5.05 8.07 -0.50
CA ILE A 102 -4.67 6.71 -0.88
C ILE A 102 -4.09 5.96 0.35
N MET A 103 -3.21 6.60 1.11
CA MET A 103 -2.63 6.02 2.31
C MET A 103 -3.70 5.73 3.39
N MET A 104 -4.64 6.65 3.59
CA MET A 104 -5.79 6.45 4.48
C MET A 104 -6.69 5.28 4.04
N ILE A 105 -6.89 5.08 2.73
CA ILE A 105 -7.68 3.94 2.21
C ILE A 105 -7.04 2.62 2.64
N TYR A 106 -5.72 2.50 2.53
CA TYR A 106 -5.00 1.32 3.00
C TYR A 106 -5.15 1.10 4.51
N ASP A 107 -4.97 2.16 5.32
CA ASP A 107 -5.09 2.07 6.77
C ASP A 107 -6.50 1.63 7.20
N LYS A 108 -7.53 2.22 6.60
CA LYS A 108 -8.91 1.84 6.85
C LYS A 108 -9.22 0.41 6.38
N ARG A 109 -8.63 -0.01 5.25
CA ARG A 109 -8.73 -1.40 4.77
C ARG A 109 -8.16 -2.38 5.79
N ILE A 110 -6.97 -2.11 6.29
CA ILE A 110 -6.29 -2.95 7.28
C ILE A 110 -7.11 -2.98 8.59
N ALA A 111 -7.53 -1.82 9.08
CA ALA A 111 -8.33 -1.73 10.31
C ALA A 111 -9.68 -2.48 10.22
N SER A 112 -10.33 -2.45 9.03
CA SER A 112 -11.66 -3.05 8.86
C SER A 112 -11.65 -4.54 8.56
N PHE A 113 -10.59 -5.06 7.93
CA PHE A 113 -10.57 -6.44 7.39
C PHE A 113 -9.32 -7.24 7.76
N GLY A 114 -8.34 -6.63 8.43
CA GLY A 114 -7.05 -7.26 8.71
C GLY A 114 -6.18 -7.43 7.46
N GLU A 115 -5.40 -8.52 7.42
CA GLU A 115 -4.44 -8.83 6.34
C GLU A 115 -3.34 -7.77 6.23
N GLU A 116 -2.89 -7.24 7.38
CA GLU A 116 -1.93 -6.15 7.47
C GLU A 116 -0.67 -6.43 6.63
N SER A 117 -0.10 -7.62 6.75
CA SER A 117 1.15 -7.97 6.07
C SER A 117 1.08 -7.81 4.54
N ASN A 118 -0.05 -8.14 3.94
CA ASN A 118 -0.27 -7.98 2.50
C ASN A 118 -0.50 -6.50 2.14
N TYR A 119 -1.40 -5.82 2.85
CA TYR A 119 -1.82 -4.47 2.45
C TYR A 119 -0.81 -3.39 2.81
N ILE A 120 0.05 -3.60 3.82
CA ILE A 120 1.14 -2.68 4.10
C ILE A 120 2.18 -2.69 2.97
N GLY A 121 2.44 -3.84 2.35
CA GLY A 121 3.30 -3.94 1.17
C GLY A 121 2.73 -3.18 -0.03
N LYS A 122 1.44 -3.34 -0.30
CA LYS A 122 0.75 -2.57 -1.35
C LYS A 122 0.76 -1.08 -1.08
N LYS A 123 0.57 -0.67 0.18
CA LYS A 123 0.68 0.72 0.63
C LYS A 123 2.07 1.29 0.33
N GLY A 124 3.12 0.56 0.70
CA GLY A 124 4.50 0.96 0.42
C GLY A 124 4.80 1.06 -1.07
N ALA A 125 4.34 0.07 -1.85
CA ALA A 125 4.54 0.05 -3.29
C ALA A 125 3.84 1.24 -3.98
N ASP A 126 2.60 1.53 -3.64
CA ASP A 126 1.88 2.66 -4.23
C ASP A 126 2.43 4.01 -3.75
N LEU A 127 2.87 4.12 -2.49
CA LEU A 127 3.53 5.31 -1.96
C LEU A 127 4.75 5.67 -2.82
N TYR A 128 5.67 4.73 -3.03
CA TYR A 128 6.88 4.96 -3.82
C TYR A 128 6.59 5.25 -5.30
N LEU A 129 5.69 4.50 -5.90
CA LEU A 129 5.39 4.63 -7.33
C LEU A 129 4.64 5.94 -7.67
N LEU A 130 3.96 6.53 -6.70
CA LEU A 130 3.31 7.84 -6.86
C LEU A 130 4.27 8.98 -6.47
N ASP A 131 5.02 8.83 -5.39
CA ASP A 131 5.98 9.81 -4.90
C ASP A 131 7.27 9.12 -4.44
N ASN A 132 8.26 9.05 -5.32
CA ASN A 132 9.54 8.39 -5.04
C ASN A 132 10.40 9.13 -4.00
N SER A 133 10.06 10.35 -3.63
CA SER A 133 10.72 11.06 -2.53
C SER A 133 10.42 10.38 -1.17
N GLN A 134 9.35 9.61 -1.08
CA GLN A 134 8.93 8.85 0.10
C GLN A 134 9.62 7.48 0.22
N TYR A 135 10.77 7.28 -0.45
CA TYR A 135 11.46 5.98 -0.54
C TYR A 135 11.75 5.36 0.82
N ALA A 136 12.11 6.17 1.82
CA ALA A 136 12.43 5.66 3.16
C ALA A 136 11.20 5.03 3.83
N GLN A 137 10.06 5.72 3.82
CA GLN A 137 8.81 5.21 4.38
C GLN A 137 8.28 4.01 3.58
N ALA A 138 8.40 4.07 2.27
CA ALA A 138 8.00 2.98 1.38
C ALA A 138 8.84 1.72 1.63
N TYR A 139 10.15 1.87 1.87
CA TYR A 139 11.02 0.76 2.26
C TYR A 139 10.53 0.06 3.52
N GLU A 140 10.23 0.83 4.59
CA GLU A 140 9.75 0.25 5.86
C GLU A 140 8.45 -0.56 5.66
N TYR A 141 7.51 -0.04 4.89
CA TYR A 141 6.26 -0.75 4.59
C TYR A 141 6.49 -2.01 3.74
N CYS A 142 7.25 -1.90 2.66
CA CYS A 142 7.52 -3.03 1.78
C CYS A 142 8.36 -4.09 2.49
N ARG A 143 9.37 -3.70 3.27
CA ARG A 143 10.22 -4.63 4.03
C ARG A 143 9.42 -5.42 5.05
N LYS A 144 8.57 -4.75 5.85
CA LYS A 144 7.65 -5.41 6.80
C LYS A 144 6.79 -6.45 6.10
N SER A 145 6.27 -6.11 4.92
CA SER A 145 5.46 -7.05 4.13
C SER A 145 6.26 -8.24 3.62
N VAL A 146 7.42 -8.02 3.02
CA VAL A 146 8.28 -9.09 2.48
C VAL A 146 8.69 -10.04 3.59
N ASP A 147 9.06 -9.52 4.77
CA ASP A 147 9.46 -10.35 5.91
C ASP A 147 8.32 -11.20 6.44
N ALA A 148 7.11 -10.66 6.53
CA ALA A 148 5.95 -11.37 7.07
C ALA A 148 5.29 -12.32 6.07
N MET A 149 5.30 -11.99 4.77
CA MET A 149 4.63 -12.78 3.74
C MET A 149 5.49 -13.94 3.21
N GLY A 150 6.83 -13.85 3.30
CA GLY A 150 7.74 -14.87 2.77
C GLY A 150 7.40 -15.22 1.32
N ASN A 151 7.21 -16.49 1.04
CA ASN A 151 6.87 -16.99 -0.32
C ASN A 151 5.50 -16.48 -0.87
N ASN A 152 4.69 -15.82 -0.05
CA ASN A 152 3.45 -15.21 -0.50
C ASN A 152 3.59 -13.69 -0.80
N ALA A 153 4.80 -13.14 -0.71
CA ALA A 153 5.05 -11.73 -1.04
C ALA A 153 4.76 -11.45 -2.52
N GLU A 154 4.14 -10.31 -2.80
CA GLU A 154 3.80 -9.94 -4.17
C GLU A 154 5.01 -9.41 -4.94
N PRO A 155 5.20 -9.78 -6.23
CA PRO A 155 6.34 -9.34 -7.04
C PRO A 155 6.53 -7.81 -7.07
N LYS A 156 5.43 -7.05 -7.18
CA LYS A 156 5.46 -5.58 -7.15
C LYS A 156 6.00 -5.03 -5.82
N THR A 157 5.60 -5.62 -4.71
CA THR A 157 6.08 -5.22 -3.37
C THR A 157 7.57 -5.49 -3.22
N MET A 158 8.03 -6.66 -3.68
CA MET A 158 9.45 -7.04 -3.66
C MET A 158 10.30 -6.14 -4.56
N TYR A 159 9.81 -5.81 -5.75
CA TYR A 159 10.46 -4.84 -6.63
C TYR A 159 10.65 -3.49 -5.95
N VAL A 160 9.60 -2.93 -5.35
CA VAL A 160 9.71 -1.63 -4.67
C VAL A 160 10.60 -1.73 -3.43
N CYS A 161 10.57 -2.85 -2.70
CA CYS A 161 11.47 -3.08 -1.58
C CYS A 161 12.94 -3.01 -2.03
N MET A 162 13.29 -3.70 -3.10
CA MET A 162 14.64 -3.70 -3.67
C MET A 162 15.02 -2.30 -4.19
N GLN A 163 14.15 -1.66 -4.95
CA GLN A 163 14.39 -0.32 -5.51
C GLN A 163 14.63 0.72 -4.41
N THR A 164 13.86 0.69 -3.33
CA THR A 164 14.00 1.62 -2.21
C THR A 164 15.24 1.30 -1.36
N ALA A 165 15.61 0.03 -1.21
CA ALA A 165 16.88 -0.38 -0.57
C ALA A 165 18.09 0.14 -1.35
N VAL A 166 18.11 -0.02 -2.66
CA VAL A 166 19.16 0.54 -3.53
C VAL A 166 19.23 2.06 -3.42
N THR A 167 18.06 2.74 -3.37
CA THR A 167 18.02 4.19 -3.17
C THR A 167 18.63 4.60 -1.83
N LYS A 168 18.31 3.87 -0.74
CA LYS A 168 18.92 4.11 0.59
C LYS A 168 20.43 3.88 0.57
N PHE A 169 20.90 2.83 -0.09
CA PHE A 169 22.33 2.57 -0.26
C PHE A 169 23.04 3.71 -1.02
N GLN A 170 22.50 4.15 -2.14
CA GLN A 170 23.05 5.25 -2.93
C GLN A 170 23.13 6.56 -2.13
N LYS A 171 22.22 6.75 -1.18
CA LYS A 171 22.19 7.90 -0.25
C LYS A 171 23.04 7.68 1.01
N LYS A 172 23.71 6.55 1.13
CA LYS A 172 24.51 6.16 2.31
C LYS A 172 23.67 6.01 3.59
N GLU A 173 22.43 5.61 3.45
CA GLU A 173 21.47 5.34 4.54
C GLU A 173 21.30 3.83 4.78
N MET A 174 22.01 2.99 4.04
CA MET A 174 21.99 1.53 4.13
C MET A 174 23.34 0.96 3.71
N GLU A 175 23.79 -0.10 4.38
CA GLU A 175 25.02 -0.78 4.04
C GLU A 175 24.83 -1.72 2.84
N LYS A 176 25.90 -1.93 2.07
CA LYS A 176 25.89 -2.80 0.89
C LYS A 176 25.44 -4.23 1.24
N GLY A 177 25.94 -4.76 2.36
CA GLY A 177 25.59 -6.09 2.85
C GLY A 177 24.10 -6.29 3.09
N ASP A 178 23.39 -5.25 3.60
CA ASP A 178 21.95 -5.32 3.82
C ASP A 178 21.16 -5.41 2.51
N VAL A 179 21.64 -4.73 1.45
CA VAL A 179 21.03 -4.81 0.11
C VAL A 179 21.24 -6.20 -0.49
N ILE A 180 22.44 -6.79 -0.31
CA ILE A 180 22.77 -8.15 -0.77
C ILE A 180 21.86 -9.18 -0.09
N LEU A 181 21.73 -9.11 1.23
CA LEU A 181 20.85 -10.01 2.00
C LEU A 181 19.37 -9.87 1.58
N LEU A 182 18.92 -8.65 1.31
CA LEU A 182 17.58 -8.42 0.80
C LEU A 182 17.40 -9.02 -0.60
N TYR A 183 18.36 -8.83 -1.49
CA TYR A 183 18.32 -9.41 -2.83
C TYR A 183 18.24 -10.95 -2.76
N GLN A 184 19.10 -11.60 -1.96
CA GLN A 184 19.04 -13.04 -1.75
C GLN A 184 17.66 -13.51 -1.32
N LYS A 185 17.11 -12.88 -0.29
CA LYS A 185 15.76 -13.21 0.21
C LYS A 185 14.69 -13.07 -0.88
N ILE A 186 14.74 -12.00 -1.66
CA ILE A 186 13.79 -11.77 -2.74
C ILE A 186 13.99 -12.84 -3.82
N ARG A 187 15.24 -13.15 -4.20
CA ARG A 187 15.54 -14.15 -5.20
C ARG A 187 15.00 -15.52 -4.82
N ASP A 188 15.20 -15.96 -3.58
CA ASP A 188 14.67 -17.23 -3.07
C ASP A 188 13.13 -17.30 -3.22
N VAL A 189 12.42 -16.20 -2.94
CA VAL A 189 10.96 -16.13 -3.12
C VAL A 189 10.56 -16.21 -4.59
N PHE A 190 11.33 -15.57 -5.49
CA PHE A 190 11.08 -15.63 -6.93
C PHE A 190 11.29 -17.05 -7.46
N ASP A 191 12.40 -17.67 -7.14
CA ASP A 191 12.75 -19.03 -7.60
C ASP A 191 11.71 -20.05 -7.10
N PHE A 192 11.31 -19.96 -5.81
CA PHE A 192 10.24 -20.78 -5.26
C PHE A 192 8.93 -20.64 -6.04
N ASN A 193 8.50 -19.41 -6.32
CA ASN A 193 7.22 -19.17 -6.98
C ASN A 193 7.27 -19.51 -8.47
N MET A 194 8.37 -19.26 -9.16
CA MET A 194 8.55 -19.62 -10.56
C MET A 194 8.55 -21.15 -10.71
N ALA A 195 9.23 -21.90 -9.86
CA ALA A 195 9.16 -23.35 -9.84
C ALA A 195 7.73 -23.87 -9.56
N LYS A 196 7.07 -23.28 -8.55
CA LYS A 196 5.69 -23.65 -8.15
C LYS A 196 4.64 -23.39 -9.23
N TYR A 197 4.81 -22.29 -9.99
CA TYR A 197 3.80 -21.83 -10.94
C TYR A 197 4.19 -22.04 -12.41
N LYS A 198 5.22 -22.85 -12.70
CA LYS A 198 5.73 -23.11 -14.07
C LYS A 198 4.63 -23.47 -15.07
N ASP A 199 3.59 -24.18 -14.63
CA ASP A 199 2.45 -24.62 -15.46
C ASP A 199 1.23 -23.68 -15.32
N ASN A 200 1.37 -22.51 -14.69
CA ASN A 200 0.31 -21.54 -14.50
C ASN A 200 0.77 -20.14 -14.95
N GLU A 201 0.67 -19.87 -16.25
CA GLU A 201 1.12 -18.64 -16.88
C GLU A 201 0.66 -17.37 -16.14
N LYS A 202 -0.60 -17.29 -15.73
CA LYS A 202 -1.14 -16.13 -15.03
C LYS A 202 -0.43 -15.80 -13.72
N LYS A 203 0.03 -16.84 -13.00
CA LYS A 203 0.75 -16.69 -11.74
C LYS A 203 2.26 -16.57 -11.93
N TYR A 204 2.80 -17.19 -12.97
CA TYR A 204 4.22 -17.20 -13.34
C TYR A 204 4.67 -15.85 -13.90
N THR A 205 3.94 -15.34 -14.90
CA THR A 205 4.31 -14.13 -15.65
C THR A 205 4.64 -12.89 -14.79
N PRO A 206 3.95 -12.59 -13.67
CA PRO A 206 4.34 -11.45 -12.83
C PRO A 206 5.75 -11.56 -12.25
N PHE A 207 6.20 -12.76 -11.89
CA PHE A 207 7.57 -13.00 -11.41
C PHE A 207 8.57 -12.89 -12.55
N GLU A 208 8.34 -13.61 -13.64
CA GLU A 208 9.22 -13.61 -14.83
C GLU A 208 9.50 -12.19 -15.33
N LYS A 209 8.47 -11.35 -15.44
CA LYS A 209 8.62 -9.98 -15.95
C LYS A 209 9.40 -9.04 -15.02
N ILE A 210 9.33 -9.25 -13.72
CA ILE A 210 9.93 -8.35 -12.74
C ILE A 210 11.36 -8.76 -12.40
N LEU A 211 11.69 -10.05 -12.44
CA LEU A 211 12.99 -10.59 -12.06
C LEU A 211 14.18 -9.89 -12.72
N PRO A 212 14.22 -9.67 -14.05
CA PRO A 212 15.33 -8.99 -14.69
C PRO A 212 15.59 -7.58 -14.14
N THR A 213 14.52 -6.87 -13.73
CA THR A 213 14.66 -5.54 -13.14
C THR A 213 15.25 -5.61 -11.73
N ILE A 214 14.88 -6.62 -10.95
CA ILE A 214 15.47 -6.87 -9.62
C ILE A 214 16.97 -7.19 -9.75
N ASP A 215 17.36 -8.04 -10.72
CA ASP A 215 18.74 -8.37 -10.99
C ASP A 215 19.56 -7.13 -11.42
N GLN A 216 19.00 -6.27 -12.27
CA GLN A 216 19.62 -5.00 -12.64
C GLN A 216 19.80 -4.06 -11.45
N LEU A 217 18.83 -3.99 -10.54
CA LEU A 217 18.95 -3.21 -9.31
C LEU A 217 20.09 -3.74 -8.42
N PHE A 218 20.22 -5.04 -8.29
CA PHE A 218 21.32 -5.66 -7.57
C PHE A 218 22.67 -5.32 -8.21
N LEU A 219 22.81 -5.46 -9.51
CA LEU A 219 24.05 -5.12 -10.22
C LEU A 219 24.40 -3.63 -10.11
N SER A 220 23.44 -2.74 -9.94
CA SER A 220 23.67 -1.31 -9.80
C SER A 220 24.43 -0.92 -8.53
N ILE A 221 24.42 -1.74 -7.49
CA ILE A 221 25.22 -1.52 -6.27
C ILE A 221 26.70 -1.97 -6.44
N LYS A 222 27.07 -2.49 -7.61
CA LYS A 222 28.40 -2.96 -7.96
C LYS A 222 28.92 -4.00 -6.92
N PRO A 223 28.27 -5.16 -6.82
CA PRO A 223 28.77 -6.24 -5.97
C PRO A 223 30.18 -6.67 -6.45
N ASP A 224 31.06 -6.94 -5.53
CA ASP A 224 32.40 -7.49 -5.87
C ASP A 224 32.37 -9.02 -5.92
N CYS A 225 33.52 -9.62 -6.27
CA CYS A 225 33.62 -11.08 -6.38
C CYS A 225 33.31 -11.78 -5.06
N ASN A 226 33.67 -11.20 -3.91
CA ASN A 226 33.40 -11.81 -2.61
C ASN A 226 31.91 -11.74 -2.28
N ASP A 227 31.24 -10.62 -2.61
CA ASP A 227 29.79 -10.47 -2.49
C ASP A 227 29.06 -11.55 -3.30
N LEU A 228 29.49 -11.78 -4.55
CA LEU A 228 28.92 -12.79 -5.45
C LEU A 228 29.17 -14.21 -4.97
N ILE A 229 30.41 -14.51 -4.54
CA ILE A 229 30.77 -15.82 -3.97
C ILE A 229 29.87 -16.10 -2.75
N ALA A 230 29.82 -15.18 -1.80
CA ALA A 230 28.99 -15.35 -0.60
C ALA A 230 27.50 -15.58 -0.91
N LEU A 231 27.01 -14.99 -2.00
CA LEU A 231 25.62 -15.12 -2.44
C LEU A 231 25.34 -16.47 -3.12
N PHE A 232 26.21 -16.90 -4.03
CA PHE A 232 25.95 -18.05 -4.91
C PHE A 232 26.60 -19.35 -4.46
N GLU A 233 27.70 -19.32 -3.69
CA GLU A 233 28.39 -20.53 -3.22
C GLU A 233 27.47 -21.46 -2.40
N PRO A 234 26.61 -21.02 -1.48
CA PRO A 234 25.67 -21.90 -0.79
C PRO A 234 24.70 -22.60 -1.75
N GLN A 235 24.20 -21.88 -2.78
CA GLN A 235 23.29 -22.42 -3.78
C GLN A 235 23.98 -23.44 -4.67
N PHE A 236 25.20 -23.14 -5.13
CA PHE A 236 26.05 -24.06 -5.90
C PHE A 236 26.37 -25.34 -5.12
N ASN A 237 26.75 -25.21 -3.84
CA ASN A 237 27.05 -26.37 -2.99
C ASN A 237 25.80 -27.24 -2.73
N ALA A 238 24.61 -26.66 -2.69
CA ALA A 238 23.37 -27.40 -2.56
C ALA A 238 22.96 -28.14 -3.84
N ASN A 239 23.32 -27.60 -5.02
CA ASN A 239 23.00 -28.20 -6.32
C ASN A 239 24.08 -27.92 -7.36
N PRO A 240 25.25 -28.64 -7.29
CA PRO A 240 26.42 -28.39 -8.15
C PRO A 240 26.18 -28.62 -9.65
N THR A 241 25.11 -29.29 -10.02
CA THR A 241 24.75 -29.60 -11.42
C THR A 241 23.69 -28.64 -12.00
N ASP A 242 23.32 -27.59 -11.27
CA ASP A 242 22.37 -26.63 -11.77
C ASP A 242 22.96 -25.78 -12.90
N ALA A 243 22.48 -26.02 -14.12
CA ALA A 243 22.97 -25.33 -15.32
C ALA A 243 22.74 -23.83 -15.32
N GLU A 244 21.77 -23.31 -14.53
CA GLU A 244 21.49 -21.89 -14.40
C GLU A 244 22.53 -21.19 -13.51
N LEU A 245 23.07 -21.91 -12.51
CA LEU A 245 24.14 -21.38 -11.63
C LEU A 245 25.52 -21.41 -12.31
N LEU A 246 25.66 -22.15 -13.42
CA LEU A 246 26.92 -22.29 -14.17
C LEU A 246 27.02 -21.29 -15.33
N LYS A 247 26.04 -20.48 -15.59
CA LYS A 247 26.00 -19.42 -16.61
C LYS A 247 26.29 -18.05 -16.01
#